data_7b515e82724fbe4897b7913b9aa46b1a
#
_entry.id   7b515e82724fbe4897b7913b9aa46b1a
#
_cell.length_a   1.000
_cell.length_b   1.000
_cell.length_c   1.000
_cell.angle_alpha   90.00
_cell.angle_beta   90.00
_cell.angle_gamma   90.00
#
_symmetry.space_group_name_H-M   'P 1'
#
loop_
_entity.id
_entity.type
_entity.pdbx_description
1 polymer ?
#
loop_
_entity_poly.entity_id
_entity_poly.type
_entity_poly.pdbx_seq_one_letter_code
_entity_poly.pdbx_strand_id
1 'polypeptide(L)'
;GIKMAANVLERFEFRSVRANEAEEVAEIEKICFPPHEVCSKKDMFERVEHAPELFLVAVDKETGTIAGFLNGLATDEEAFRDEFFTDITVHNPEGKNIFLLGLDVRPEYRRQGLAREIMNQYVKREQANGRKMLKLTCLEQKVEMYKKMGYKDEGISASVWGDEEWHEMSYAF
;
A
#
# COMPACT_ATOMS: atom_id res chain seq x y z
N GLY A 1 -0.29 -10.23 19.40
CA GLY A 1 -0.02 -11.59 19.77
C GLY A 1 -0.66 -12.59 18.83
N ILE A 2 -0.48 -13.87 19.10
CA ILE A 2 -1.01 -14.95 18.27
C ILE A 2 -2.54 -14.88 18.12
N LYS A 3 -3.23 -14.58 19.21
CA LYS A 3 -4.70 -14.41 19.20
C LYS A 3 -5.14 -13.26 18.29
N MET A 4 -4.41 -12.15 18.31
CA MET A 4 -4.72 -10.99 17.48
C MET A 4 -4.54 -11.31 15.99
N ALA A 5 -3.44 -11.98 15.62
CA ALA A 5 -3.21 -12.40 14.24
C ALA A 5 -4.28 -13.40 13.76
N ALA A 6 -4.68 -14.36 14.61
CA ALA A 6 -5.73 -15.32 14.30
C ALA A 6 -7.07 -14.61 14.05
N ASN A 7 -7.42 -13.62 14.89
CA ASN A 7 -8.65 -12.84 14.73
C ASN A 7 -8.65 -12.06 13.43
N VAL A 8 -7.52 -11.46 13.05
CA VAL A 8 -7.38 -10.72 11.80
C VAL A 8 -7.59 -11.65 10.60
N LEU A 9 -6.98 -12.83 10.61
CA LEU A 9 -7.13 -13.80 9.53
C LEU A 9 -8.56 -14.33 9.41
N GLU A 10 -9.25 -14.50 10.52
CA GLU A 10 -10.63 -14.99 10.54
C GLU A 10 -11.64 -13.91 10.15
N ARG A 11 -11.39 -12.68 10.59
CA ARG A 11 -12.33 -11.58 10.43
C ARG A 11 -12.30 -10.96 9.04
N PHE A 12 -11.16 -10.94 8.39
CA PHE A 12 -10.98 -10.23 7.13
C PHE A 12 -10.71 -11.17 5.95
N GLU A 13 -11.28 -10.81 4.80
CA GLU A 13 -10.92 -11.39 3.51
C GLU A 13 -9.91 -10.47 2.83
N PHE A 14 -8.82 -11.05 2.34
CA PHE A 14 -7.78 -10.30 1.61
C PHE A 14 -7.86 -10.67 0.13
N ARG A 15 -8.13 -9.69 -0.70
CA ARG A 15 -8.30 -9.90 -2.15
C ARG A 15 -7.97 -8.65 -2.94
N SER A 16 -7.89 -8.80 -4.27
CA SER A 16 -7.73 -7.64 -5.14
C SER A 16 -9.00 -6.77 -5.13
N VAL A 17 -8.81 -5.46 -5.29
CA VAL A 17 -9.89 -4.50 -5.39
C VAL A 17 -10.78 -4.80 -6.58
N ARG A 18 -12.08 -4.50 -6.47
CA ARG A 18 -13.04 -4.61 -7.56
C ARG A 18 -13.30 -3.24 -8.18
N ALA A 19 -13.67 -3.22 -9.45
CA ALA A 19 -13.91 -1.97 -10.17
C ALA A 19 -14.96 -1.07 -9.49
N ASN A 20 -16.00 -1.66 -8.90
CA ASN A 20 -17.07 -0.92 -8.23
C ASN A 20 -16.69 -0.44 -6.83
N GLU A 21 -15.46 -0.66 -6.39
CA GLU A 21 -14.98 -0.25 -5.07
C GLU A 21 -14.10 1.00 -5.10
N ALA A 22 -13.91 1.61 -6.27
CA ALA A 22 -13.05 2.78 -6.42
C ALA A 22 -13.49 3.96 -5.54
N GLU A 23 -14.78 4.19 -5.42
CA GLU A 23 -15.33 5.25 -4.57
C GLU A 23 -15.01 5.01 -3.09
N GLU A 24 -15.17 3.78 -2.64
CA GLU A 24 -14.92 3.42 -1.24
C GLU A 24 -13.43 3.59 -0.87
N VAL A 25 -12.51 3.11 -1.71
CA VAL A 25 -11.07 3.25 -1.42
C VAL A 25 -10.61 4.69 -1.49
N ALA A 26 -11.18 5.50 -2.39
CA ALA A 26 -10.89 6.93 -2.44
C ALA A 26 -11.32 7.64 -1.17
N GLU A 27 -12.48 7.26 -0.60
CA GLU A 27 -12.96 7.82 0.66
C GLU A 27 -12.07 7.42 1.83
N ILE A 28 -11.61 6.17 1.87
CA ILE A 28 -10.67 5.70 2.91
C ILE A 28 -9.37 6.51 2.86
N GLU A 29 -8.83 6.73 1.67
CA GLU A 29 -7.62 7.51 1.49
C GLU A 29 -7.80 8.93 2.07
N LYS A 30 -8.92 9.56 1.78
CA LYS A 30 -9.26 10.89 2.28
C LYS A 30 -9.38 10.94 3.82
N ILE A 31 -9.88 9.87 4.41
CA ILE A 31 -9.97 9.73 5.88
C ILE A 31 -8.59 9.57 6.51
N CYS A 32 -7.71 8.81 5.85
CA CYS A 32 -6.42 8.42 6.41
C CYS A 32 -5.32 9.48 6.30
N PHE A 33 -5.40 10.39 5.33
CA PHE A 33 -4.30 11.32 5.04
C PHE A 33 -4.75 12.77 5.02
N PRO A 34 -3.87 13.69 5.47
CA PRO A 34 -4.16 15.13 5.39
C PRO A 34 -4.18 15.60 3.93
N PRO A 35 -4.81 16.75 3.64
CA PRO A 35 -4.98 17.23 2.26
C PRO A 35 -3.69 17.35 1.45
N HIS A 36 -2.56 17.68 2.09
CA HIS A 36 -1.29 17.84 1.37
C HIS A 36 -0.60 16.52 1.02
N GLU A 37 -1.04 15.40 1.59
CA GLU A 37 -0.49 14.07 1.31
C GLU A 37 -1.44 13.17 0.54
N VAL A 38 -2.73 13.43 0.60
CA VAL A 38 -3.75 12.54 0.06
C VAL A 38 -3.63 12.39 -1.46
N CYS A 39 -3.84 11.16 -1.94
CA CYS A 39 -4.00 10.87 -3.35
C CYS A 39 -5.35 11.42 -3.83
N SER A 40 -5.37 12.04 -5.01
CA SER A 40 -6.62 12.54 -5.58
C SER A 40 -7.59 11.40 -5.90
N LYS A 41 -8.90 11.71 -5.92
CA LYS A 41 -9.92 10.74 -6.31
C LYS A 41 -9.66 10.21 -7.72
N LYS A 42 -9.28 11.09 -8.65
CA LYS A 42 -8.96 10.73 -10.03
C LYS A 42 -7.83 9.70 -10.08
N ASP A 43 -6.73 9.97 -9.37
CA ASP A 43 -5.58 9.07 -9.36
C ASP A 43 -5.92 7.73 -8.72
N MET A 44 -6.71 7.74 -7.66
CA MET A 44 -7.16 6.52 -6.99
C MET A 44 -8.02 5.65 -7.94
N PHE A 45 -8.93 6.27 -8.67
CA PHE A 45 -9.76 5.58 -9.66
C PHE A 45 -8.90 4.97 -10.76
N GLU A 46 -7.88 5.68 -11.23
CA GLU A 46 -6.97 5.17 -12.25
C GLU A 46 -6.17 3.95 -11.76
N ARG A 47 -5.77 3.96 -10.50
CA ARG A 47 -5.08 2.80 -9.90
C ARG A 47 -5.97 1.58 -9.81
N VAL A 48 -7.24 1.76 -9.47
CA VAL A 48 -8.23 0.66 -9.43
C VAL A 48 -8.48 0.11 -10.83
N GLU A 49 -8.56 0.98 -11.83
CA GLU A 49 -8.82 0.58 -13.21
C GLU A 49 -7.62 -0.10 -13.86
N HIS A 50 -6.41 0.46 -13.70
CA HIS A 50 -5.25 0.04 -14.47
C HIS A 50 -4.27 -0.88 -13.74
N ALA A 51 -4.31 -0.93 -12.41
CA ALA A 51 -3.43 -1.79 -11.63
C ALA A 51 -4.18 -2.50 -10.48
N PRO A 52 -5.35 -3.11 -10.75
CA PRO A 52 -6.12 -3.77 -9.69
C PRO A 52 -5.39 -4.96 -9.08
N GLU A 53 -4.53 -5.63 -9.84
CA GLU A 53 -3.72 -6.77 -9.37
C GLU A 53 -2.69 -6.37 -8.31
N LEU A 54 -2.38 -5.07 -8.22
CA LEU A 54 -1.48 -4.53 -7.20
C LEU A 54 -2.22 -3.68 -6.16
N PHE A 55 -3.53 -3.88 -6.07
CA PHE A 55 -4.39 -3.16 -5.14
C PHE A 55 -5.11 -4.19 -4.25
N LEU A 56 -4.52 -4.45 -3.07
CA LEU A 56 -5.02 -5.46 -2.13
C LEU A 56 -5.90 -4.79 -1.07
N VAL A 57 -7.14 -5.26 -0.94
CA VAL A 57 -8.07 -4.78 0.07
C VAL A 57 -8.30 -5.84 1.15
N ALA A 58 -8.53 -5.37 2.38
CA ALA A 58 -8.96 -6.20 3.50
C ALA A 58 -10.42 -5.87 3.77
N VAL A 59 -11.29 -6.85 3.60
CA VAL A 59 -12.74 -6.69 3.72
C VAL A 59 -13.22 -7.35 5.00
N ASP A 60 -13.95 -6.60 5.83
CA ASP A 60 -14.59 -7.14 7.02
C ASP A 60 -15.71 -8.09 6.58
N LYS A 61 -15.57 -9.37 6.91
CA LYS A 61 -16.51 -10.41 6.49
C LYS A 61 -17.92 -10.22 7.08
N GLU A 62 -18.02 -9.56 8.24
CA GLU A 62 -19.33 -9.36 8.89
C GLU A 62 -20.13 -8.25 8.23
N THR A 63 -19.45 -7.20 7.76
CA THR A 63 -20.13 -5.99 7.26
C THR A 63 -19.97 -5.78 5.75
N GLY A 64 -19.00 -6.43 5.12
CA GLY A 64 -18.65 -6.17 3.74
C GLY A 64 -17.87 -4.87 3.54
N THR A 65 -17.52 -4.17 4.61
CA THR A 65 -16.77 -2.90 4.56
C THR A 65 -15.30 -3.17 4.28
N ILE A 66 -14.71 -2.37 3.40
CA ILE A 66 -13.25 -2.38 3.23
C ILE A 66 -12.65 -1.67 4.45
N ALA A 67 -11.87 -2.42 5.24
CA ALA A 67 -11.24 -1.91 6.45
C ALA A 67 -9.91 -1.20 6.18
N GLY A 68 -9.23 -1.63 5.13
CA GLY A 68 -7.94 -1.06 4.74
C GLY A 68 -7.45 -1.64 3.44
N PHE A 69 -6.35 -1.11 2.94
CA PHE A 69 -5.77 -1.57 1.68
C PHE A 69 -4.29 -1.19 1.55
N LEU A 70 -3.63 -1.85 0.62
CA LEU A 70 -2.27 -1.52 0.18
C LEU A 70 -2.27 -1.54 -1.33
N ASN A 71 -1.82 -0.45 -1.95
CA ASN A 71 -1.76 -0.36 -3.39
C ASN A 71 -0.37 0.05 -3.87
N GLY A 72 -0.04 -0.33 -5.10
CA GLY A 72 1.24 -0.05 -5.71
C GLY A 72 1.19 -0.16 -7.22
N LEU A 73 2.35 -0.04 -7.83
CA LEU A 73 2.54 -0.30 -9.25
C LEU A 73 3.82 -1.11 -9.45
N ALA A 74 3.91 -1.79 -10.59
CA ALA A 74 5.10 -2.55 -10.98
C ALA A 74 5.87 -1.80 -12.05
N THR A 75 7.20 -1.91 -12.01
CA THR A 75 8.08 -1.28 -12.99
C THR A 75 9.45 -1.96 -12.95
N ASP A 76 10.23 -1.78 -14.02
CA ASP A 76 11.64 -2.18 -14.02
C ASP A 76 12.56 -1.08 -13.49
N GLU A 77 12.02 0.12 -13.23
CA GLU A 77 12.79 1.21 -12.63
C GLU A 77 13.20 0.85 -11.20
N GLU A 78 14.34 1.36 -10.77
CA GLU A 78 14.88 1.08 -9.43
C GLU A 78 14.77 2.25 -8.47
N ALA A 79 14.67 3.48 -9.01
CA ALA A 79 14.59 4.70 -8.21
C ALA A 79 13.15 5.19 -8.09
N PHE A 80 12.76 5.62 -6.89
CA PHE A 80 11.45 6.23 -6.65
C PHE A 80 11.39 7.62 -7.28
N ARG A 81 10.22 7.96 -7.85
CA ARG A 81 9.93 9.30 -8.35
C ARG A 81 8.47 9.65 -8.12
N ASP A 82 8.19 10.93 -7.92
CA ASP A 82 6.85 11.40 -7.53
C ASP A 82 5.78 11.13 -8.60
N GLU A 83 6.16 10.99 -9.86
CA GLU A 83 5.25 10.64 -10.96
C GLU A 83 4.55 9.29 -10.72
N PHE A 84 5.14 8.41 -9.91
CA PHE A 84 4.48 7.14 -9.55
C PHE A 84 3.16 7.36 -8.80
N PHE A 85 3.03 8.48 -8.09
CA PHE A 85 1.79 8.80 -7.38
C PHE A 85 0.67 9.28 -8.31
N THR A 86 1.01 9.88 -9.44
CA THR A 86 0.04 10.61 -10.27
C THR A 86 -0.12 10.07 -11.69
N ASP A 87 0.75 9.16 -12.12
CA ASP A 87 0.74 8.65 -13.49
C ASP A 87 0.80 7.13 -13.51
N ILE A 88 -0.38 6.50 -13.53
CA ILE A 88 -0.49 5.03 -13.55
C ILE A 88 0.01 4.42 -14.87
N THR A 89 0.22 5.24 -15.92
CA THR A 89 0.73 4.70 -17.20
C THR A 89 2.14 4.15 -17.08
N VAL A 90 2.87 4.49 -16.02
CA VAL A 90 4.19 3.89 -15.75
C VAL A 90 4.10 2.45 -15.26
N HIS A 91 2.90 2.00 -14.87
CA HIS A 91 2.70 0.62 -14.43
C HIS A 91 2.96 -0.37 -15.56
N ASN A 92 3.86 -1.32 -15.31
CA ASN A 92 4.16 -2.43 -16.17
C ASN A 92 3.88 -3.72 -15.40
N PRO A 93 2.82 -4.47 -15.74
CA PRO A 93 2.47 -5.70 -15.00
C PRO A 93 3.60 -6.72 -14.90
N GLU A 94 4.54 -6.71 -15.84
CA GLU A 94 5.70 -7.61 -15.85
C GLU A 94 6.91 -7.02 -15.13
N GLY A 95 6.80 -5.84 -14.54
CA GLY A 95 7.90 -5.17 -13.85
C GLY A 95 8.43 -6.00 -12.69
N LYS A 96 9.75 -5.97 -12.50
CA LYS A 96 10.40 -6.75 -11.43
C LYS A 96 10.31 -6.11 -10.05
N ASN A 97 10.06 -4.82 -10.00
CA ASN A 97 9.98 -4.06 -8.75
C ASN A 97 8.58 -3.53 -8.53
N ILE A 98 8.17 -3.47 -7.26
CA ILE A 98 6.90 -2.87 -6.86
C ILE A 98 7.21 -1.59 -6.09
N PHE A 99 6.57 -0.49 -6.47
CA PHE A 99 6.57 0.74 -5.67
C PHE A 99 5.21 0.86 -5.00
N LEU A 100 5.23 0.80 -3.66
CA LEU A 100 4.02 0.91 -2.86
C LEU A 100 3.62 2.37 -2.76
N LEU A 101 2.34 2.66 -2.98
CA LEU A 101 1.82 4.01 -3.08
C LEU A 101 0.96 4.44 -1.89
N GLY A 102 0.44 3.49 -1.13
CA GLY A 102 -0.33 3.81 0.05
C GLY A 102 -0.80 2.58 0.81
N LEU A 103 -0.61 2.64 2.13
CA LEU A 103 -1.10 1.66 3.08
C LEU A 103 -2.08 2.38 4.00
N ASP A 104 -3.35 2.06 3.88
CA ASP A 104 -4.45 2.74 4.55
C ASP A 104 -5.22 1.77 5.43
N VAL A 105 -5.53 2.16 6.66
CA VAL A 105 -6.42 1.43 7.54
C VAL A 105 -7.39 2.42 8.15
N ARG A 106 -8.70 2.16 8.03
CA ARG A 106 -9.72 3.01 8.67
C ARG A 106 -9.45 3.11 10.16
N PRO A 107 -9.65 4.28 10.79
CA PRO A 107 -9.36 4.47 12.20
C PRO A 107 -9.98 3.42 13.13
N GLU A 108 -11.23 3.02 12.87
CA GLU A 108 -11.95 2.04 13.70
C GLU A 108 -11.39 0.62 13.62
N TYR A 109 -10.51 0.35 12.66
CA TYR A 109 -9.87 -0.96 12.49
C TYR A 109 -8.40 -0.97 12.89
N ARG A 110 -7.89 0.14 13.42
CA ARG A 110 -6.48 0.24 13.83
C ARG A 110 -6.20 -0.48 15.14
N ARG A 111 -4.91 -0.64 15.45
CA ARG A 111 -4.40 -1.24 16.71
C ARG A 111 -4.77 -2.70 16.90
N GLN A 112 -4.96 -3.45 15.83
CA GLN A 112 -5.25 -4.88 15.90
C GLN A 112 -4.40 -5.70 14.92
N GLY A 113 -3.33 -5.10 14.39
CA GLY A 113 -2.39 -5.78 13.51
C GLY A 113 -2.83 -5.88 12.05
N LEU A 114 -3.88 -5.15 11.65
CA LEU A 114 -4.41 -5.24 10.28
C LEU A 114 -3.41 -4.74 9.24
N ALA A 115 -2.77 -3.58 9.47
CA ALA A 115 -1.78 -3.04 8.52
C ALA A 115 -0.65 -4.04 8.27
N ARG A 116 -0.17 -4.67 9.34
CA ARG A 116 0.89 -5.67 9.25
C ARG A 116 0.44 -6.88 8.43
N GLU A 117 -0.78 -7.35 8.65
CA GLU A 117 -1.30 -8.51 7.92
C GLU A 117 -1.55 -8.18 6.44
N ILE A 118 -2.05 -6.99 6.14
CA ILE A 118 -2.18 -6.54 4.75
C ILE A 118 -0.80 -6.58 4.06
N MET A 119 0.22 -6.05 4.72
CA MET A 119 1.58 -6.08 4.18
C MET A 119 2.08 -7.53 3.99
N ASN A 120 1.86 -8.41 4.97
CA ASN A 120 2.24 -9.81 4.87
C ASN A 120 1.59 -10.52 3.67
N GLN A 121 0.29 -10.30 3.47
CA GLN A 121 -0.44 -10.88 2.35
C GLN A 121 0.09 -10.35 1.01
N TYR A 122 0.37 -9.06 0.95
CA TYR A 122 0.90 -8.42 -0.25
C TYR A 122 2.29 -8.97 -0.61
N VAL A 123 3.18 -9.05 0.38
CA VAL A 123 4.54 -9.58 0.21
C VAL A 123 4.50 -11.02 -0.31
N LYS A 124 3.69 -11.87 0.30
CA LYS A 124 3.55 -13.28 -0.12
C LYS A 124 3.09 -13.39 -1.57
N ARG A 125 2.11 -12.58 -1.95
CA ARG A 125 1.55 -12.59 -3.29
C ARG A 125 2.58 -12.16 -4.33
N GLU A 126 3.31 -11.08 -4.06
CA GLU A 126 4.27 -10.55 -5.01
C GLU A 126 5.56 -11.40 -5.07
N GLN A 127 5.92 -12.04 -3.98
CA GLN A 127 7.00 -13.03 -4.00
C GLN A 127 6.62 -14.21 -4.91
N ALA A 128 5.39 -14.70 -4.81
CA ALA A 128 4.89 -15.77 -5.67
C ALA A 128 4.85 -15.35 -7.14
N ASN A 129 4.64 -14.05 -7.41
CA ASN A 129 4.65 -13.49 -8.75
C ASN A 129 6.06 -13.26 -9.31
N GLY A 130 7.11 -13.58 -8.55
CA GLY A 130 8.50 -13.50 -9.02
C GLY A 130 9.09 -12.09 -8.98
N ARG A 131 8.49 -11.15 -8.23
CA ARG A 131 9.08 -9.81 -8.08
C ARG A 131 10.39 -9.89 -7.31
N LYS A 132 11.26 -8.90 -7.52
CA LYS A 132 12.57 -8.83 -6.86
C LYS A 132 12.56 -7.96 -5.62
N MET A 133 11.81 -6.87 -5.63
CA MET A 133 11.90 -5.85 -4.59
C MET A 133 10.60 -5.09 -4.43
N LEU A 134 10.30 -4.74 -3.19
CA LEU A 134 9.27 -3.76 -2.85
C LEU A 134 9.97 -2.50 -2.34
N LYS A 135 9.49 -1.33 -2.78
CA LYS A 135 9.97 -0.04 -2.30
C LYS A 135 8.81 0.84 -1.91
N LEU A 136 9.05 1.71 -0.93
CA LEU A 136 8.07 2.71 -0.51
C LEU A 136 8.79 3.95 0.01
N THR A 137 8.05 5.03 0.15
CA THR A 137 8.51 6.20 0.90
C THR A 137 7.64 6.36 2.13
N CYS A 138 8.24 6.81 3.23
CA CYS A 138 7.52 7.07 4.47
C CYS A 138 8.12 8.25 5.22
N LEU A 139 7.33 8.87 6.07
CA LEU A 139 7.81 9.88 6.99
C LEU A 139 8.70 9.24 8.06
N GLU A 140 9.60 10.03 8.66
CA GLU A 140 10.56 9.54 9.66
C GLU A 140 9.89 8.75 10.78
N GLN A 141 8.73 9.22 11.26
CA GLN A 141 8.01 8.54 12.36
C GLN A 141 7.50 7.13 12.00
N LYS A 142 7.50 6.77 10.72
CA LYS A 142 7.07 5.44 10.26
C LYS A 142 8.26 4.49 9.99
N VAL A 143 9.48 4.99 9.99
CA VAL A 143 10.66 4.21 9.65
C VAL A 143 10.78 2.95 10.52
N GLU A 144 10.66 3.09 11.84
CA GLU A 144 10.79 1.95 12.75
C GLU A 144 9.70 0.89 12.52
N MET A 145 8.48 1.32 12.19
CA MET A 145 7.39 0.40 11.86
C MET A 145 7.75 -0.46 10.65
N TYR A 146 8.25 0.17 9.58
CA TYR A 146 8.62 -0.57 8.37
C TYR A 146 9.87 -1.43 8.58
N LYS A 147 10.83 -0.98 9.39
CA LYS A 147 11.97 -1.82 9.75
C LYS A 147 11.53 -3.12 10.44
N LYS A 148 10.54 -3.03 11.33
CA LYS A 148 9.97 -4.21 12.00
C LYS A 148 9.25 -5.14 11.03
N MET A 149 8.82 -4.61 9.89
CA MET A 149 8.21 -5.41 8.81
C MET A 149 9.26 -6.02 7.86
N GLY A 150 10.54 -5.77 8.10
CA GLY A 150 11.63 -6.32 7.30
C GLY A 150 12.21 -5.37 6.26
N TYR A 151 11.81 -4.10 6.27
CA TYR A 151 12.33 -3.10 5.33
C TYR A 151 13.66 -2.52 5.81
N LYS A 152 14.49 -2.14 4.84
CA LYS A 152 15.74 -1.42 5.06
C LYS A 152 15.51 0.05 4.77
N ASP A 153 16.02 0.92 5.66
CA ASP A 153 16.03 2.37 5.43
C ASP A 153 17.19 2.72 4.49
N GLU A 154 16.86 3.17 3.30
CA GLU A 154 17.84 3.60 2.29
C GLU A 154 18.23 5.07 2.43
N GLY A 155 17.67 5.78 3.42
CA GLY A 155 17.93 7.19 3.65
C GLY A 155 16.87 8.10 3.05
N ILE A 156 17.23 9.37 2.93
CA ILE A 156 16.30 10.39 2.44
C ILE A 156 16.02 10.20 0.95
N SER A 157 14.73 10.16 0.61
CA SER A 157 14.24 10.03 -0.77
C SER A 157 14.34 11.37 -1.51
N ALA A 158 14.40 11.30 -2.83
CA ALA A 158 14.26 12.47 -3.68
C ALA A 158 12.81 12.99 -3.74
N SER A 159 11.84 12.28 -3.17
CA SER A 159 10.43 12.70 -3.13
C SER A 159 10.26 13.98 -2.34
N VAL A 160 9.44 14.89 -2.88
CA VAL A 160 9.04 16.13 -2.21
C VAL A 160 7.52 16.19 -2.05
N TRP A 161 6.85 15.05 -2.13
CA TRP A 161 5.40 14.94 -2.05
C TRP A 161 4.86 15.63 -0.78
N GLY A 162 3.89 16.50 -0.94
CA GLY A 162 3.29 17.23 0.19
C GLY A 162 4.24 18.19 0.89
N ASP A 163 5.35 18.59 0.26
CA ASP A 163 6.39 19.44 0.84
C ASP A 163 6.98 18.84 2.13
N GLU A 164 7.07 17.52 2.20
CA GLU A 164 7.65 16.81 3.34
C GLU A 164 8.92 16.06 2.97
N GLU A 165 9.70 15.70 3.97
CA GLU A 165 10.90 14.88 3.81
C GLU A 165 10.54 13.41 3.99
N TRP A 166 10.88 12.60 2.99
CA TRP A 166 10.54 11.18 2.96
C TRP A 166 11.79 10.32 3.03
N HIS A 167 11.68 9.18 3.73
CA HIS A 167 12.68 8.12 3.70
C HIS A 167 12.28 7.11 2.63
N GLU A 168 13.28 6.59 1.91
CA GLU A 168 13.07 5.49 0.99
C GLU A 168 13.35 4.19 1.70
N MET A 169 12.39 3.26 1.67
CA MET A 169 12.49 1.97 2.33
C MET A 169 12.43 0.87 1.27
N SER A 170 13.20 -0.20 1.46
CA SER A 170 13.24 -1.31 0.51
C SER A 170 13.13 -2.67 1.21
N TYR A 171 12.46 -3.60 0.54
CA TYR A 171 12.34 -4.99 0.97
C TYR A 171 12.75 -5.88 -0.21
N ALA A 172 13.81 -6.67 -0.05
CA ALA A 172 14.27 -7.60 -1.07
C ALA A 172 13.69 -8.99 -0.80
N PHE A 173 13.12 -9.58 -1.82
CA PHE A 173 12.60 -10.95 -1.74
C PHE A 173 13.70 -12.00 -1.69
#